data_a58e30a6f93207411ec8b96d30e9caae
#
_entry.id   a58e30a6f93207411ec8b96d30e9caae
#
_cell.length_a   1.000
_cell.length_b   1.000
_cell.length_c   1.000
_cell.angle_alpha   90.00
_cell.angle_beta   90.00
_cell.angle_gamma   90.00
#
_symmetry.space_group_name_H-M   'P 1'
#
loop_
_entity.id
_entity.type
_entity.pdbx_description
1 polymer ?
#
loop_
_entity_poly.entity_id
_entity_poly.type
_entity_poly.pdbx_seq_one_letter_code
_entity_poly.pdbx_strand_id
1 'polypeptide(L)'
;MLNQTLPGTSLVSPEAIVRSISANIASETIYVTQIMVPWHEIDSVFLDMDGTLLDLHFDNHFWRELVPARYAEANRLELDTAKSQLYARFRDKEGTMEWYCVEYWSRELGLDIAGLKEEIDHLIAVHGHVIEFLDGTRNAGKRTVLVTNAHSRSLALKMARTGLQRHFDALVCAHDFGYPKEDLRFWEQLERREPFNPESTLFVDDSLPVLRTARRYGIRHLRAVRRPDSRSPPREIDEFPAIDSFEDIMPV
;
A
#
# COMPACT_ATOMS: atom_id res chain seq x y z
N MET A 1 6.38 41.13 -53.33
CA MET A 1 6.36 41.65 -51.96
C MET A 1 5.31 40.84 -51.18
N LEU A 2 5.76 39.86 -50.44
CA LEU A 2 4.87 39.02 -49.60
C LEU A 2 5.13 39.42 -48.13
N ASN A 3 4.15 40.04 -47.53
CA ASN A 3 4.15 40.44 -46.12
C ASN A 3 3.81 39.20 -45.29
N GLN A 4 4.76 38.62 -44.59
CA GLN A 4 4.52 37.61 -43.58
C GLN A 4 4.31 38.28 -42.22
N THR A 5 3.07 38.31 -41.75
CA THR A 5 2.70 38.67 -40.40
C THR A 5 3.03 37.48 -39.46
N LEU A 6 3.91 37.72 -38.50
CA LEU A 6 4.23 36.79 -37.41
C LEU A 6 3.02 36.64 -36.46
N PRO A 7 2.70 35.45 -35.95
CA PRO A 7 1.62 35.27 -34.96
C PRO A 7 2.01 35.94 -33.63
N GLY A 8 1.11 36.79 -33.12
CA GLY A 8 1.29 37.50 -31.87
C GLY A 8 1.35 36.52 -30.67
N THR A 9 2.43 36.59 -29.92
CA THR A 9 2.54 35.99 -28.58
C THR A 9 1.55 36.72 -27.64
N SER A 10 0.50 36.04 -27.26
CA SER A 10 -0.43 36.50 -26.22
C SER A 10 0.32 36.58 -24.89
N LEU A 11 0.65 37.79 -24.46
CA LEU A 11 1.21 38.06 -23.14
C LEU A 11 0.14 37.79 -22.08
N VAL A 12 0.38 36.81 -21.20
CA VAL A 12 -0.48 36.56 -20.05
C VAL A 12 -0.43 37.77 -19.12
N SER A 13 -1.58 38.29 -18.72
CA SER A 13 -1.62 39.50 -17.88
C SER A 13 -1.00 39.21 -16.48
N PRO A 14 -0.35 40.21 -15.86
CA PRO A 14 0.19 40.09 -14.51
C PRO A 14 -0.84 39.61 -13.48
N GLU A 15 -2.11 39.98 -13.64
CA GLU A 15 -3.23 39.57 -12.80
C GLU A 15 -3.57 38.09 -12.97
N ALA A 16 -3.45 37.53 -14.18
CA ALA A 16 -3.65 36.08 -14.41
C ALA A 16 -2.53 35.27 -13.80
N ILE A 17 -1.29 35.78 -13.82
CA ILE A 17 -0.13 35.14 -13.16
C ILE A 17 -0.32 35.14 -11.63
N VAL A 18 -0.71 36.29 -11.06
CA VAL A 18 -0.95 36.38 -9.59
C VAL A 18 -2.09 35.49 -9.15
N ARG A 19 -3.20 35.41 -9.93
CA ARG A 19 -4.31 34.47 -9.61
C ARG A 19 -3.88 32.99 -9.68
N SER A 20 -3.07 32.63 -10.67
CA SER A 20 -2.53 31.26 -10.80
C SER A 20 -1.62 30.88 -9.63
N ILE A 21 -0.74 31.81 -9.22
CA ILE A 21 0.16 31.59 -8.06
C ILE A 21 -0.65 31.49 -6.76
N SER A 22 -1.64 32.35 -6.55
CA SER A 22 -2.48 32.31 -5.35
C SER A 22 -3.34 31.05 -5.28
N ALA A 23 -3.86 30.56 -6.41
CA ALA A 23 -4.61 29.33 -6.50
C ALA A 23 -3.72 28.10 -6.21
N ASN A 24 -2.48 28.08 -6.72
CA ASN A 24 -1.51 27.03 -6.42
C ASN A 24 -1.10 27.00 -4.93
N ILE A 25 -0.81 28.17 -4.35
CA ILE A 25 -0.47 28.26 -2.91
C ILE A 25 -1.66 27.79 -2.05
N ALA A 26 -2.88 28.18 -2.38
CA ALA A 26 -4.07 27.73 -1.66
C ALA A 26 -4.29 26.20 -1.79
N SER A 27 -4.10 25.63 -2.99
CA SER A 27 -4.22 24.19 -3.20
C SER A 27 -3.12 23.41 -2.48
N GLU A 28 -1.87 23.88 -2.50
CA GLU A 28 -0.75 23.26 -1.74
C GLU A 28 -0.99 23.34 -0.23
N THR A 29 -1.47 24.47 0.27
CA THR A 29 -1.78 24.63 1.70
C THR A 29 -2.92 23.71 2.14
N ILE A 30 -3.98 23.57 1.33
CA ILE A 30 -5.08 22.63 1.62
C ILE A 30 -4.56 21.19 1.59
N TYR A 31 -3.74 20.83 0.60
CA TYR A 31 -3.16 19.50 0.47
C TYR A 31 -2.28 19.14 1.68
N VAL A 32 -1.36 20.03 2.06
CA VAL A 32 -0.49 19.84 3.24
C VAL A 32 -1.32 19.70 4.52
N THR A 33 -2.36 20.53 4.70
CA THR A 33 -3.23 20.45 5.87
C THR A 33 -4.01 19.13 5.93
N GLN A 34 -4.38 18.55 4.79
CA GLN A 34 -5.08 17.26 4.72
C GLN A 34 -4.16 16.07 5.02
N ILE A 35 -2.87 16.15 4.68
CA ILE A 35 -1.91 15.07 4.94
C ILE A 35 -1.45 15.04 6.40
N MET A 36 -1.36 16.20 7.06
CA MET A 36 -0.91 16.27 8.45
C MET A 36 -1.73 15.36 9.37
N VAL A 37 -1.02 14.61 10.23
CA VAL A 37 -1.62 13.75 11.24
C VAL A 37 -1.72 14.55 12.55
N PRO A 38 -2.91 14.66 13.17
CA PRO A 38 -3.05 15.30 14.47
C PRO A 38 -2.56 14.33 15.56
N TRP A 39 -1.26 14.21 15.73
CA TRP A 39 -0.62 13.21 16.60
C TRP A 39 -1.10 13.23 18.06
N HIS A 40 -1.59 14.36 18.55
CA HIS A 40 -2.19 14.46 19.88
C HIS A 40 -3.54 13.75 20.01
N GLU A 41 -4.22 13.44 18.88
CA GLU A 41 -5.47 12.68 18.83
C GLU A 41 -5.23 11.17 18.59
N ILE A 42 -3.99 10.76 18.29
CA ILE A 42 -3.66 9.37 17.91
C ILE A 42 -3.17 8.60 19.14
N ASP A 43 -3.76 7.44 19.40
CA ASP A 43 -3.31 6.47 20.40
C ASP A 43 -2.66 5.24 19.74
N SER A 44 -3.22 4.80 18.59
CA SER A 44 -2.76 3.62 17.87
C SER A 44 -2.45 3.93 16.42
N VAL A 45 -1.41 3.27 15.89
CA VAL A 45 -0.98 3.35 14.50
C VAL A 45 -1.04 1.94 13.90
N PHE A 46 -1.94 1.75 12.95
CA PHE A 46 -2.07 0.51 12.20
C PHE A 46 -1.46 0.68 10.82
N LEU A 47 -0.63 -0.26 10.42
CA LEU A 47 0.12 -0.17 9.17
C LEU A 47 -0.04 -1.46 8.37
N ASP A 48 -0.40 -1.31 7.11
CA ASP A 48 -0.27 -2.40 6.16
C ASP A 48 1.20 -2.69 5.84
N MET A 49 1.47 -3.83 5.23
CA MET A 49 2.82 -4.28 4.90
C MET A 49 3.18 -4.01 3.43
N ASP A 50 2.48 -4.64 2.50
CA ASP A 50 2.88 -4.74 1.09
C ASP A 50 2.36 -3.55 0.27
N GLY A 51 3.27 -2.74 -0.27
CA GLY A 51 2.92 -1.49 -0.91
C GLY A 51 2.76 -0.32 0.07
N THR A 52 2.96 -0.57 1.37
CA THR A 52 2.89 0.44 2.43
C THR A 52 4.24 0.57 3.12
N LEU A 53 4.65 -0.40 3.91
CA LEU A 53 5.97 -0.44 4.54
C LEU A 53 7.03 -1.05 3.62
N LEU A 54 6.64 -2.03 2.83
CA LEU A 54 7.49 -2.72 1.87
C LEU A 54 7.13 -2.35 0.44
N ASP A 55 8.16 -2.21 -0.39
CA ASP A 55 8.02 -1.95 -1.81
C ASP A 55 7.24 -3.09 -2.49
N LEU A 56 6.10 -2.76 -3.09
CA LEU A 56 5.25 -3.71 -3.81
C LEU A 56 5.94 -4.33 -5.04
N HIS A 57 7.11 -3.79 -5.43
CA HIS A 57 7.87 -4.33 -6.55
C HIS A 57 8.15 -5.82 -6.41
N PHE A 58 8.48 -6.32 -5.19
CA PHE A 58 8.66 -7.74 -4.92
C PHE A 58 7.43 -8.56 -5.33
N ASP A 59 6.22 -8.18 -4.85
CA ASP A 59 5.00 -8.94 -5.16
C ASP A 59 4.57 -8.75 -6.61
N ASN A 60 4.74 -7.56 -7.20
CA ASN A 60 4.47 -7.32 -8.61
C ASN A 60 5.37 -8.17 -9.53
N HIS A 61 6.67 -8.24 -9.25
CA HIS A 61 7.61 -9.09 -9.99
C HIS A 61 7.25 -10.57 -9.82
N PHE A 62 6.95 -10.98 -8.58
CA PHE A 62 6.55 -12.35 -8.28
C PHE A 62 5.34 -12.80 -9.10
N TRP A 63 4.22 -12.08 -9.01
CA TRP A 63 2.96 -12.50 -9.61
C TRP A 63 2.86 -12.21 -11.11
N ARG A 64 3.59 -11.21 -11.63
CA ARG A 64 3.50 -10.81 -13.04
C ARG A 64 4.59 -11.40 -13.93
N GLU A 65 5.73 -11.80 -13.34
CA GLU A 65 6.86 -12.30 -14.12
C GLU A 65 7.26 -13.71 -13.69
N LEU A 66 7.63 -13.94 -12.42
CA LEU A 66 8.18 -15.22 -11.97
C LEU A 66 7.15 -16.35 -12.04
N VAL A 67 5.98 -16.19 -11.43
CA VAL A 67 4.93 -17.22 -11.41
C VAL A 67 4.47 -17.56 -12.83
N PRO A 68 4.18 -16.61 -13.74
CA PRO A 68 3.85 -16.92 -15.14
C PRO A 68 4.98 -17.68 -15.86
N ALA A 69 6.23 -17.33 -15.66
CA ALA A 69 7.36 -18.04 -16.28
C ALA A 69 7.45 -19.50 -15.80
N ARG A 70 7.36 -19.73 -14.49
CA ARG A 70 7.39 -21.08 -13.90
C ARG A 70 6.16 -21.92 -14.30
N TYR A 71 4.99 -21.29 -14.39
CA TYR A 71 3.77 -21.95 -14.84
C TYR A 71 3.86 -22.33 -16.34
N ALA A 72 4.39 -21.44 -17.18
CA ALA A 72 4.63 -21.73 -18.61
C ALA A 72 5.57 -22.91 -18.80
N GLU A 73 6.69 -22.94 -18.07
CA GLU A 73 7.67 -24.03 -18.08
C GLU A 73 7.03 -25.35 -17.65
N ALA A 74 6.35 -25.39 -16.51
CA ALA A 74 5.74 -26.60 -15.95
C ALA A 74 4.63 -27.18 -16.87
N ASN A 75 3.90 -26.31 -17.58
CA ASN A 75 2.78 -26.71 -18.44
C ASN A 75 3.13 -26.75 -19.94
N ARG A 76 4.38 -26.47 -20.31
CA ARG A 76 4.87 -26.42 -21.72
C ARG A 76 4.06 -25.43 -22.57
N LEU A 77 3.78 -24.26 -22.01
CA LEU A 77 3.03 -23.18 -22.67
C LEU A 77 3.99 -22.07 -23.09
N GLU A 78 3.56 -21.32 -24.11
CA GLU A 78 4.16 -20.02 -24.40
C GLU A 78 3.82 -19.03 -23.27
N LEU A 79 4.78 -18.12 -22.94
CA LEU A 79 4.67 -17.21 -21.80
C LEU A 79 3.41 -16.34 -21.85
N ASP A 80 3.07 -15.80 -23.02
CA ASP A 80 1.89 -14.94 -23.18
C ASP A 80 0.58 -15.72 -22.97
N THR A 81 0.54 -17.00 -23.35
CA THR A 81 -0.59 -17.90 -23.07
C THR A 81 -0.71 -18.13 -21.57
N ALA A 82 0.39 -18.43 -20.89
CA ALA A 82 0.42 -18.60 -19.44
C ALA A 82 -0.04 -17.33 -18.69
N LYS A 83 0.49 -16.15 -19.07
CA LYS A 83 0.07 -14.86 -18.52
C LYS A 83 -1.44 -14.63 -18.69
N SER A 84 -1.97 -14.85 -19.87
CA SER A 84 -3.41 -14.68 -20.16
C SER A 84 -4.29 -15.57 -19.29
N GLN A 85 -3.92 -16.85 -19.13
CA GLN A 85 -4.65 -17.79 -18.28
C GLN A 85 -4.58 -17.42 -16.81
N LEU A 86 -3.39 -17.06 -16.30
CA LEU A 86 -3.18 -16.73 -14.91
C LEU A 86 -3.86 -15.42 -14.51
N TYR A 87 -3.78 -14.39 -15.34
CA TYR A 87 -4.41 -13.10 -15.05
C TYR A 87 -5.93 -13.17 -14.98
N ALA A 88 -6.55 -14.08 -15.74
CA ALA A 88 -7.98 -14.36 -15.62
C ALA A 88 -8.31 -14.97 -14.25
N ARG A 89 -7.52 -15.97 -13.80
CA ARG A 89 -7.69 -16.61 -12.48
C ARG A 89 -7.43 -15.64 -11.33
N PHE A 90 -6.42 -14.78 -11.46
CA PHE A 90 -6.07 -13.77 -10.47
C PHE A 90 -7.21 -12.79 -10.26
N ARG A 91 -7.76 -12.22 -11.32
CA ARG A 91 -8.91 -11.30 -11.24
C ARG A 91 -10.16 -11.92 -10.62
N ASP A 92 -10.41 -13.21 -10.84
CA ASP A 92 -11.55 -13.92 -10.25
C ASP A 92 -11.45 -14.03 -8.71
N LYS A 93 -10.24 -13.98 -8.17
CA LYS A 93 -9.96 -14.12 -6.74
C LYS A 93 -9.63 -12.81 -6.03
N GLU A 94 -9.44 -11.73 -6.75
CA GLU A 94 -9.06 -10.44 -6.18
C GLU A 94 -10.00 -10.03 -5.04
N GLY A 95 -9.43 -9.62 -3.90
CA GLY A 95 -10.17 -9.21 -2.70
C GLY A 95 -10.75 -10.36 -1.86
N THR A 96 -10.45 -11.62 -2.18
CA THR A 96 -10.84 -12.79 -1.38
C THR A 96 -9.65 -13.32 -0.56
N MET A 97 -9.93 -14.19 0.43
CA MET A 97 -8.86 -14.84 1.19
C MET A 97 -7.98 -15.75 0.33
N GLU A 98 -8.56 -16.38 -0.69
CA GLU A 98 -7.82 -17.21 -1.65
C GLU A 98 -6.79 -16.40 -2.42
N TRP A 99 -7.08 -15.13 -2.74
CA TRP A 99 -6.15 -14.23 -3.41
C TRP A 99 -4.81 -14.11 -2.67
N TYR A 100 -4.87 -14.02 -1.35
CA TYR A 100 -3.71 -13.85 -0.48
C TYR A 100 -3.08 -15.17 -0.01
N CYS A 101 -3.73 -16.33 -0.30
CA CYS A 101 -3.35 -17.62 0.26
C CYS A 101 -2.28 -18.32 -0.57
N VAL A 102 -1.08 -18.51 0.00
CA VAL A 102 0.06 -19.23 -0.61
C VAL A 102 -0.29 -20.68 -0.93
N GLU A 103 -0.96 -21.39 0.00
CA GLU A 103 -1.34 -22.80 -0.16
C GLU A 103 -2.43 -22.97 -1.23
N TYR A 104 -3.37 -22.03 -1.31
CA TYR A 104 -4.37 -22.03 -2.38
C TYR A 104 -3.69 -21.99 -3.74
N TRP A 105 -2.82 -21.00 -3.97
CA TRP A 105 -2.14 -20.84 -5.25
C TRP A 105 -1.16 -21.97 -5.55
N SER A 106 -0.50 -22.55 -4.51
CA SER A 106 0.36 -23.72 -4.71
C SER A 106 -0.42 -24.91 -5.26
N ARG A 107 -1.59 -25.17 -4.70
CA ARG A 107 -2.48 -26.25 -5.17
C ARG A 107 -3.06 -25.96 -6.57
N GLU A 108 -3.57 -24.75 -6.79
CA GLU A 108 -4.21 -24.35 -8.04
C GLU A 108 -3.25 -24.32 -9.24
N LEU A 109 -1.99 -23.99 -9.01
CA LEU A 109 -1.00 -23.86 -10.08
C LEU A 109 -0.05 -25.04 -10.18
N GLY A 110 -0.05 -25.94 -9.18
CA GLY A 110 0.89 -27.05 -9.13
C GLY A 110 2.35 -26.60 -8.92
N LEU A 111 2.56 -25.43 -8.28
CA LEU A 111 3.87 -24.82 -8.05
C LEU A 111 4.12 -24.65 -6.56
N ASP A 112 5.38 -24.73 -6.12
CA ASP A 112 5.76 -24.35 -4.75
C ASP A 112 5.85 -22.82 -4.63
N ILE A 113 4.71 -22.17 -4.42
CA ILE A 113 4.61 -20.71 -4.32
C ILE A 113 5.48 -20.15 -3.18
N ALA A 114 5.58 -20.86 -2.07
CA ALA A 114 6.43 -20.43 -0.96
C ALA A 114 7.91 -20.47 -1.33
N GLY A 115 8.39 -21.59 -1.88
CA GLY A 115 9.77 -21.73 -2.34
C GLY A 115 10.12 -20.72 -3.43
N LEU A 116 9.21 -20.47 -4.38
CA LEU A 116 9.42 -19.44 -5.41
C LEU A 116 9.56 -18.03 -4.83
N LYS A 117 8.86 -17.70 -3.74
CA LYS A 117 9.04 -16.42 -3.05
C LYS A 117 10.43 -16.30 -2.41
N GLU A 118 10.96 -17.39 -1.88
CA GLU A 118 12.30 -17.43 -1.31
C GLU A 118 13.40 -17.22 -2.38
N GLU A 119 13.21 -17.70 -3.62
CA GLU A 119 14.17 -17.50 -4.71
C GLU A 119 14.45 -16.02 -5.01
N ILE A 120 13.47 -15.15 -4.77
CA ILE A 120 13.57 -13.71 -5.07
C ILE A 120 13.49 -12.83 -3.82
N ASP A 121 13.75 -13.36 -2.63
CA ASP A 121 13.68 -12.63 -1.36
C ASP A 121 14.57 -11.39 -1.33
N HIS A 122 15.63 -11.38 -2.16
CA HIS A 122 16.53 -10.23 -2.33
C HIS A 122 15.85 -8.99 -2.90
N LEU A 123 14.63 -9.11 -3.48
CA LEU A 123 13.82 -7.99 -3.96
C LEU A 123 12.96 -7.38 -2.84
N ILE A 124 12.86 -8.03 -1.67
CA ILE A 124 12.11 -7.47 -0.53
C ILE A 124 12.87 -6.24 -0.02
N ALA A 125 12.25 -5.08 -0.14
CA ALA A 125 12.82 -3.80 0.26
C ALA A 125 11.85 -3.02 1.14
N VAL A 126 12.38 -2.31 2.14
CA VAL A 126 11.63 -1.38 2.99
C VAL A 126 11.60 -0.03 2.29
N HIS A 127 10.46 0.64 2.26
CA HIS A 127 10.36 2.00 1.74
C HIS A 127 11.19 2.98 2.56
N GLY A 128 11.59 4.09 1.93
CA GLY A 128 12.33 5.15 2.61
C GLY A 128 11.54 5.73 3.80
N HIS A 129 12.26 6.15 4.85
CA HIS A 129 11.72 6.77 6.08
C HIS A 129 10.77 5.89 6.92
N VAL A 130 10.59 4.61 6.58
CA VAL A 130 9.75 3.68 7.36
C VAL A 130 10.34 3.43 8.73
N ILE A 131 11.66 3.18 8.83
CA ILE A 131 12.30 2.89 10.11
C ILE A 131 12.25 4.11 11.03
N GLU A 132 12.55 5.28 10.49
CA GLU A 132 12.50 6.56 11.22
C GLU A 132 11.07 6.83 11.71
N PHE A 133 10.07 6.57 10.89
CA PHE A 133 8.66 6.70 11.26
C PHE A 133 8.27 5.74 12.40
N LEU A 134 8.63 4.46 12.29
CA LEU A 134 8.35 3.46 13.32
C LEU A 134 9.03 3.78 14.66
N ASP A 135 10.28 4.26 14.61
CA ASP A 135 10.99 4.71 15.82
C ASP A 135 10.34 5.99 16.38
N GLY A 136 9.90 6.91 15.52
CA GLY A 136 9.18 8.12 15.93
C GLY A 136 7.86 7.80 16.63
N THR A 137 7.05 6.87 16.08
CA THR A 137 5.77 6.46 16.69
C THR A 137 5.99 5.83 18.08
N ARG A 138 7.03 4.99 18.22
CA ARG A 138 7.42 4.41 19.51
C ARG A 138 7.84 5.48 20.50
N ASN A 139 8.69 6.42 20.10
CA ASN A 139 9.16 7.52 20.96
C ASN A 139 8.01 8.44 21.39
N ALA A 140 6.98 8.61 20.55
CA ALA A 140 5.74 9.32 20.86
C ALA A 140 4.78 8.49 21.75
N GLY A 141 5.17 7.28 22.17
CA GLY A 141 4.36 6.40 23.03
C GLY A 141 3.11 5.84 22.35
N LYS A 142 3.08 5.78 21.01
CA LYS A 142 1.93 5.25 20.27
C LYS A 142 2.04 3.74 20.13
N ARG A 143 0.91 3.04 20.28
CA ARG A 143 0.82 1.60 19.99
C ARG A 143 0.91 1.38 18.48
N THR A 144 1.85 0.56 18.02
CA THR A 144 2.07 0.30 16.60
C THR A 144 1.78 -1.16 16.26
N VAL A 145 0.83 -1.39 15.34
CA VAL A 145 0.37 -2.71 14.94
C VAL A 145 0.49 -2.89 13.42
N LEU A 146 1.14 -3.95 13.00
CA LEU A 146 1.14 -4.35 11.59
C LEU A 146 -0.13 -5.15 11.31
N VAL A 147 -0.85 -4.79 10.23
CA VAL A 147 -2.14 -5.37 9.85
C VAL A 147 -2.11 -5.73 8.37
N THR A 148 -1.97 -7.01 8.04
CA THR A 148 -1.73 -7.45 6.65
C THR A 148 -2.69 -8.53 6.16
N ASN A 149 -3.03 -8.49 4.88
CA ASN A 149 -3.69 -9.58 4.17
C ASN A 149 -2.73 -10.70 3.76
N ALA A 150 -1.40 -10.45 3.78
CA ALA A 150 -0.42 -11.45 3.37
C ALA A 150 -0.55 -12.73 4.20
N HIS A 151 -0.38 -13.88 3.53
CA HIS A 151 -0.34 -15.18 4.20
C HIS A 151 0.79 -15.23 5.24
N SER A 152 0.60 -15.97 6.33
CA SER A 152 1.56 -16.08 7.45
C SER A 152 2.97 -16.47 7.00
N ARG A 153 3.12 -17.36 6.00
CA ARG A 153 4.43 -17.73 5.43
C ARG A 153 5.11 -16.54 4.71
N SER A 154 4.35 -15.74 3.95
CA SER A 154 4.87 -14.52 3.31
C SER A 154 5.24 -13.46 4.35
N LEU A 155 4.42 -13.29 5.38
CA LEU A 155 4.72 -12.41 6.51
C LEU A 155 6.02 -12.83 7.19
N ALA A 156 6.18 -14.12 7.53
CA ALA A 156 7.39 -14.62 8.17
C ALA A 156 8.65 -14.39 7.33
N LEU A 157 8.60 -14.69 6.02
CA LEU A 157 9.72 -14.43 5.10
C LEU A 157 10.12 -12.95 5.10
N LYS A 158 9.13 -12.05 4.93
CA LYS A 158 9.35 -10.60 4.87
C LYS A 158 9.89 -10.04 6.19
N MET A 159 9.36 -10.50 7.32
CA MET A 159 9.87 -10.10 8.64
C MET A 159 11.30 -10.61 8.88
N ALA A 160 11.61 -11.86 8.51
CA ALA A 160 12.96 -12.40 8.62
C ALA A 160 13.97 -11.62 7.77
N ARG A 161 13.56 -11.20 6.56
CA ARG A 161 14.42 -10.47 5.62
C ARG A 161 14.69 -9.02 6.05
N THR A 162 13.67 -8.35 6.62
CA THR A 162 13.72 -6.91 6.92
C THR A 162 14.02 -6.59 8.38
N GLY A 163 13.73 -7.51 9.30
CA GLY A 163 13.84 -7.29 10.74
C GLY A 163 12.79 -6.32 11.31
N LEU A 164 11.72 -5.98 10.55
CA LEU A 164 10.73 -5.00 10.95
C LEU A 164 9.91 -5.41 12.17
N GLN A 165 9.76 -6.71 12.46
CA GLN A 165 8.94 -7.20 13.58
C GLN A 165 9.27 -6.56 14.93
N ARG A 166 10.51 -6.15 15.14
CA ARG A 166 10.97 -5.52 16.40
C ARG A 166 10.38 -4.13 16.67
N HIS A 167 9.79 -3.50 15.65
CA HIS A 167 9.21 -2.17 15.74
C HIS A 167 7.71 -2.16 16.06
N PHE A 168 7.08 -3.35 16.10
CA PHE A 168 5.65 -3.50 16.31
C PHE A 168 5.32 -4.10 17.67
N ASP A 169 4.24 -3.62 18.29
CA ASP A 169 3.66 -4.20 19.50
C ASP A 169 2.87 -5.47 19.17
N ALA A 170 2.29 -5.57 17.97
CA ALA A 170 1.61 -6.75 17.47
C ALA A 170 1.71 -6.87 15.94
N LEU A 171 1.68 -8.11 15.45
CA LEU A 171 1.57 -8.44 14.03
C LEU A 171 0.24 -9.21 13.84
N VAL A 172 -0.63 -8.69 13.00
CA VAL A 172 -1.94 -9.28 12.73
C VAL A 172 -2.05 -9.69 11.28
N CYS A 173 -2.26 -10.98 11.07
CA CYS A 173 -2.47 -11.59 9.77
C CYS A 173 -3.96 -11.83 9.55
N ALA A 174 -4.53 -11.37 8.44
CA ALA A 174 -5.94 -11.57 8.11
C ALA A 174 -6.35 -13.05 8.04
N HIS A 175 -5.40 -13.93 7.71
CA HIS A 175 -5.61 -15.38 7.68
C HIS A 175 -5.94 -15.97 9.06
N ASP A 176 -5.52 -15.33 10.16
CA ASP A 176 -5.86 -15.77 11.52
C ASP A 176 -7.36 -15.64 11.80
N PHE A 177 -8.05 -14.75 11.09
CA PHE A 177 -9.48 -14.49 11.24
C PHE A 177 -10.33 -15.12 10.13
N GLY A 178 -9.72 -15.48 8.99
CA GLY A 178 -10.42 -16.00 7.83
C GLY A 178 -11.19 -14.95 7.02
N TYR A 179 -10.93 -13.67 7.24
CA TYR A 179 -11.55 -12.53 6.53
C TYR A 179 -10.47 -11.57 6.07
N PRO A 180 -10.48 -11.10 4.79
CA PRO A 180 -9.55 -10.08 4.34
C PRO A 180 -9.94 -8.69 4.89
N LYS A 181 -9.02 -7.75 4.86
CA LYS A 181 -9.25 -6.35 5.34
C LYS A 181 -10.38 -5.63 4.59
N GLU A 182 -10.75 -6.09 3.42
CA GLU A 182 -11.89 -5.63 2.62
C GLU A 182 -13.26 -6.04 3.21
N ASP A 183 -13.28 -6.92 4.20
CA ASP A 183 -14.49 -7.38 4.90
C ASP A 183 -14.60 -6.73 6.28
N LEU A 184 -15.80 -6.21 6.63
CA LEU A 184 -16.02 -5.61 7.96
C LEU A 184 -15.78 -6.58 9.11
N ARG A 185 -16.03 -7.89 8.90
CA ARG A 185 -15.78 -8.91 9.91
C ARG A 185 -14.31 -9.02 10.32
N PHE A 186 -13.38 -8.68 9.41
CA PHE A 186 -11.96 -8.58 9.77
C PHE A 186 -11.75 -7.55 10.89
N TRP A 187 -12.30 -6.35 10.75
CA TRP A 187 -12.14 -5.24 11.70
C TRP A 187 -12.80 -5.54 13.04
N GLU A 188 -13.96 -6.23 13.04
CA GLU A 188 -14.60 -6.70 14.25
C GLU A 188 -13.74 -7.74 15.02
N GLN A 189 -13.07 -8.66 14.30
CA GLN A 189 -12.17 -9.64 14.91
C GLN A 189 -10.87 -8.97 15.38
N LEU A 190 -10.37 -7.99 14.62
CA LEU A 190 -9.19 -7.22 14.99
C LEU A 190 -9.43 -6.50 16.33
N GLU A 191 -10.54 -5.78 16.49
CA GLU A 191 -10.87 -5.06 17.72
C GLU A 191 -10.99 -6.00 18.94
N ARG A 192 -11.51 -7.20 18.74
CA ARG A 192 -11.61 -8.21 19.83
C ARG A 192 -10.25 -8.75 20.25
N ARG A 193 -9.31 -8.91 19.31
CA ARG A 193 -7.97 -9.43 19.56
C ARG A 193 -7.00 -8.36 20.05
N GLU A 194 -7.06 -7.20 19.44
CA GLU A 194 -6.23 -6.03 19.69
C GLU A 194 -7.14 -4.83 19.97
N PRO A 195 -7.63 -4.67 21.21
CA PRO A 195 -8.55 -3.57 21.52
C PRO A 195 -7.95 -2.20 21.16
N PHE A 196 -8.68 -1.41 20.40
CA PHE A 196 -8.30 -0.07 19.99
C PHE A 196 -9.53 0.85 19.90
N ASN A 197 -9.32 2.16 19.89
CA ASN A 197 -10.37 3.12 19.63
C ASN A 197 -10.28 3.59 18.16
N PRO A 198 -11.31 3.29 17.32
CA PRO A 198 -11.30 3.71 15.92
C PRO A 198 -11.14 5.23 15.72
N GLU A 199 -11.69 6.04 16.64
CA GLU A 199 -11.62 7.51 16.58
C GLU A 199 -10.19 8.06 16.82
N SER A 200 -9.35 7.33 17.56
CA SER A 200 -7.95 7.71 17.83
C SER A 200 -6.92 6.78 17.16
N THR A 201 -7.32 6.10 16.10
CA THR A 201 -6.44 5.20 15.31
C THR A 201 -6.09 5.83 13.98
N LEU A 202 -4.79 5.91 13.69
CA LEU A 202 -4.25 6.14 12.35
C LEU A 202 -4.10 4.80 11.64
N PHE A 203 -4.64 4.66 10.44
CA PHE A 203 -4.40 3.51 9.57
C PHE A 203 -3.84 3.97 8.22
N VAL A 204 -2.72 3.36 7.82
CA VAL A 204 -2.03 3.61 6.54
C VAL A 204 -2.05 2.35 5.70
N ASP A 205 -2.54 2.44 4.46
CA ASP A 205 -2.67 1.31 3.55
C ASP A 205 -2.61 1.79 2.09
N ASP A 206 -2.08 0.98 1.19
CA ASP A 206 -2.04 1.33 -0.24
C ASP A 206 -3.32 0.94 -0.98
N SER A 207 -4.16 0.07 -0.40
CA SER A 207 -5.39 -0.45 -1.00
C SER A 207 -6.61 0.43 -0.69
N LEU A 208 -7.15 1.11 -1.71
CA LEU A 208 -8.35 1.93 -1.54
C LEU A 208 -9.59 1.11 -1.11
N PRO A 209 -9.84 -0.11 -1.60
CA PRO A 209 -10.91 -0.97 -1.09
C PRO A 209 -10.80 -1.25 0.42
N VAL A 210 -9.59 -1.49 0.91
CA VAL A 210 -9.32 -1.69 2.34
C VAL A 210 -9.60 -0.42 3.13
N LEU A 211 -9.09 0.74 2.68
CA LEU A 211 -9.34 2.04 3.31
C LEU A 211 -10.85 2.38 3.37
N ARG A 212 -11.60 2.06 2.31
CA ARG A 212 -13.07 2.25 2.30
C ARG A 212 -13.74 1.41 3.37
N THR A 213 -13.30 0.17 3.56
CA THR A 213 -13.84 -0.71 4.60
C THR A 213 -13.44 -0.25 5.99
N ALA A 214 -12.20 0.17 6.20
CA ALA A 214 -11.74 0.77 7.46
C ALA A 214 -12.54 2.03 7.82
N ARG A 215 -12.83 2.92 6.84
CA ARG A 215 -13.70 4.09 7.02
C ARG A 215 -15.13 3.69 7.42
N ARG A 216 -15.70 2.68 6.77
CA ARG A 216 -17.05 2.17 7.11
C ARG A 216 -17.09 1.55 8.49
N TYR A 217 -15.98 0.98 8.96
CA TYR A 217 -15.84 0.45 10.32
C TYR A 217 -15.77 1.56 11.37
N GLY A 218 -15.32 2.76 11.00
CA GLY A 218 -15.24 3.92 11.88
C GLY A 218 -13.82 4.41 12.15
N ILE A 219 -12.79 3.87 11.49
CA ILE A 219 -11.42 4.40 11.65
C ILE A 219 -11.36 5.81 11.07
N ARG A 220 -11.01 6.77 11.93
CA ARG A 220 -11.10 8.19 11.64
C ARG A 220 -9.91 8.70 10.82
N HIS A 221 -8.69 8.29 11.15
CA HIS A 221 -7.48 8.83 10.53
C HIS A 221 -6.93 7.84 9.51
N LEU A 222 -7.20 8.10 8.23
CA LEU A 222 -6.80 7.22 7.13
C LEU A 222 -5.79 7.91 6.24
N ARG A 223 -4.76 7.19 5.80
CA ARG A 223 -3.80 7.65 4.80
C ARG A 223 -3.60 6.59 3.72
N ALA A 224 -3.69 7.03 2.48
CA ALA A 224 -3.35 6.19 1.34
C ALA A 224 -1.88 6.37 0.96
N VAL A 225 -1.27 5.35 0.32
CA VAL A 225 0.09 5.42 -0.21
C VAL A 225 0.05 5.62 -1.72
N ARG A 226 0.70 6.70 -2.22
CA ARG A 226 0.72 7.02 -3.66
C ARG A 226 1.77 6.24 -4.43
N ARG A 227 2.84 5.82 -3.77
CA ARG A 227 3.98 5.12 -4.38
C ARG A 227 4.19 3.73 -3.77
N PRO A 228 3.23 2.79 -3.93
CA PRO A 228 3.36 1.46 -3.37
C PRO A 228 4.48 0.64 -4.04
N ASP A 229 4.77 0.89 -5.32
CA ASP A 229 5.82 0.25 -6.12
C ASP A 229 6.80 1.33 -6.60
N SER A 230 8.05 1.24 -6.18
CA SER A 230 9.09 2.23 -6.49
C SER A 230 9.42 2.34 -7.98
N ARG A 231 9.06 1.33 -8.78
CA ARG A 231 9.30 1.27 -10.23
C ARG A 231 8.10 1.72 -11.06
N SER A 232 7.00 2.05 -10.41
CA SER A 232 5.79 2.55 -11.05
C SER A 232 5.61 4.04 -10.81
N PRO A 233 4.92 4.78 -11.70
CA PRO A 233 4.58 6.17 -11.43
C PRO A 233 3.66 6.27 -10.20
N PRO A 234 3.65 7.42 -9.49
CA PRO A 234 2.74 7.63 -8.38
C PRO A 234 1.28 7.55 -8.86
N ARG A 235 0.42 7.01 -8.01
CA ARG A 235 -1.02 6.93 -8.26
C ARG A 235 -1.69 8.28 -7.94
N GLU A 236 -2.65 8.68 -8.76
CA GLU A 236 -3.56 9.78 -8.42
C GLU A 236 -4.64 9.26 -7.46
N ILE A 237 -4.73 9.89 -6.28
CA ILE A 237 -5.68 9.49 -5.23
C ILE A 237 -6.35 10.75 -4.69
N ASP A 238 -7.66 10.86 -4.93
CA ASP A 238 -8.47 12.00 -4.51
C ASP A 238 -9.42 11.64 -3.34
N GLU A 239 -9.65 10.35 -3.10
CA GLU A 239 -10.64 9.88 -2.12
C GLU A 239 -10.15 9.94 -0.67
N PHE A 240 -8.85 9.81 -0.45
CA PHE A 240 -8.20 9.82 0.85
C PHE A 240 -6.99 10.77 0.84
N PRO A 241 -6.67 11.40 1.99
CA PRO A 241 -5.36 12.02 2.16
C PRO A 241 -4.28 10.98 1.88
N ALA A 242 -3.34 11.31 0.98
CA ALA A 242 -2.38 10.34 0.48
C ALA A 242 -0.95 10.84 0.64
N ILE A 243 -0.05 9.96 1.08
CA ILE A 243 1.36 10.22 1.30
C ILE A 243 2.21 9.71 0.15
N ASP A 244 3.26 10.43 -0.17
CA ASP A 244 4.32 9.97 -1.07
C ASP A 244 5.42 9.22 -0.30
N SER A 245 5.63 9.59 0.98
CA SER A 245 6.63 9.02 1.88
C SER A 245 6.13 9.07 3.33
N PHE A 246 6.66 8.21 4.20
CA PHE A 246 6.41 8.29 5.64
C PHE A 246 6.98 9.55 6.29
N GLU A 247 7.90 10.25 5.61
CA GLU A 247 8.37 11.58 6.03
C GLU A 247 7.23 12.61 6.13
N ASP A 248 6.21 12.49 5.26
CA ASP A 248 5.06 13.40 5.21
C ASP A 248 4.20 13.37 6.48
N ILE A 249 4.31 12.29 7.27
CA ILE A 249 3.48 12.04 8.46
C ILE A 249 4.29 11.71 9.71
N MET A 250 5.55 12.15 9.80
CA MET A 250 6.39 11.92 10.98
C MET A 250 5.72 12.44 12.26
N PRO A 251 5.78 11.67 13.37
CA PRO A 251 5.38 12.18 14.69
C PRO A 251 6.29 13.34 15.12
N VAL A 252 5.69 14.41 15.62
CA VAL A 252 6.37 15.62 16.15
C VAL A 252 6.32 15.62 17.66
#